data_5b254c0b026059187f1689e53a6927c9
#
_entry.id   5b254c0b026059187f1689e53a6927c9
#
_cell.length_a   1.000
_cell.length_b   1.000
_cell.length_c   1.000
_cell.angle_alpha   90.00
_cell.angle_beta   90.00
_cell.angle_gamma   90.00
#
_symmetry.space_group_name_H-M   'P 1'
#
loop_
_entity.id
_entity.type
_entity.pdbx_description
1 polymer ?
#
loop_
_entity_poly.entity_id
_entity_poly.type
_entity_poly.pdbx_seq_one_letter_code
_entity_poly.pdbx_strand_id
1 'polypeptide(L)'
;MKGIVLAGGSGTRLYPITKGVSKQLLPIYDKPMVYYPISVLMLAGIRDILIISTPADLPAFRRLLGDGSDYGVRFEYAEQPSPDGLAQAFLIGEKFIGSDSACLVLGDNIFHGSGFSTMLREAVRTAEEENKATVFGYWVDDPVRYGVAEFDGNGNCLSIEEKPANPKSNYAVVGLYFYPNKVVDVAKKIKPSARGELEITTVNQVFLQDSQLKVQTLGRGFAWLDTGTHDSLAQASIFVEVIEKRQGLKIACLEGIAYRMGWISEEKMRALAQPMIKNQYGQYLLKVIDELKREQK
;
A
#
# COMPACT_ATOMS: atom_id res chain seq x y z
N MET A 1 0.03 10.70 11.34
CA MET A 1 0.55 10.25 10.01
C MET A 1 -0.52 10.36 8.94
N LYS A 2 -0.17 10.75 7.73
CA LYS A 2 -1.01 10.76 6.54
C LYS A 2 -0.67 9.59 5.63
N GLY A 3 -1.68 8.98 4.98
CA GLY A 3 -1.48 7.91 4.02
C GLY A 3 -1.59 8.39 2.58
N ILE A 4 -0.77 7.87 1.68
CA ILE A 4 -0.85 8.12 0.24
C ILE A 4 -0.92 6.77 -0.48
N VAL A 5 -1.94 6.59 -1.30
CA VAL A 5 -2.02 5.49 -2.26
C VAL A 5 -1.67 6.05 -3.64
N LEU A 6 -0.55 5.63 -4.21
CA LEU A 6 -0.17 6.02 -5.56
C LEU A 6 -0.74 5.00 -6.55
N ALA A 7 -1.85 5.38 -7.19
CA ALA A 7 -2.62 4.58 -8.13
C ALA A 7 -2.58 5.18 -9.55
N GLY A 8 -1.43 5.74 -9.91
CA GLY A 8 -1.16 6.29 -11.25
C GLY A 8 -0.52 5.27 -12.19
N GLY A 9 -0.11 5.78 -13.36
CA GLY A 9 0.58 5.00 -14.38
C GLY A 9 -0.32 4.51 -15.51
N SER A 10 0.28 4.30 -16.70
CA SER A 10 -0.45 3.96 -17.93
C SER A 10 -0.94 2.52 -18.01
N GLY A 11 -0.44 1.62 -17.15
CA GLY A 11 -0.82 0.20 -17.15
C GLY A 11 -0.51 -0.57 -18.44
N THR A 12 0.35 -0.04 -19.33
CA THR A 12 0.57 -0.58 -20.69
C THR A 12 1.04 -2.03 -20.71
N ARG A 13 1.73 -2.50 -19.67
CA ARG A 13 2.15 -3.91 -19.55
C ARG A 13 0.98 -4.90 -19.44
N LEU A 14 -0.22 -4.40 -19.09
CA LEU A 14 -1.45 -5.19 -18.99
C LEU A 14 -2.42 -4.96 -20.16
N TYR A 15 -1.98 -4.31 -21.25
CA TYR A 15 -2.82 -4.20 -22.44
C TYR A 15 -3.17 -5.57 -23.01
N PRO A 16 -4.42 -5.78 -23.51
CA PRO A 16 -5.48 -4.77 -23.69
C PRO A 16 -6.37 -4.51 -22.46
N ILE A 17 -6.21 -5.22 -21.33
CA ILE A 17 -7.11 -5.16 -20.17
C ILE A 17 -7.23 -3.73 -19.62
N THR A 18 -6.13 -3.00 -19.58
CA THR A 18 -6.06 -1.64 -19.01
C THR A 18 -6.28 -0.51 -20.02
N LYS A 19 -6.77 -0.81 -21.22
CA LYS A 19 -7.10 0.25 -22.21
C LYS A 19 -8.29 1.11 -21.81
N GLY A 20 -9.23 0.56 -21.07
CA GLY A 20 -10.46 1.24 -20.69
C GLY A 20 -10.67 1.39 -19.19
N VAL A 21 -9.70 0.94 -18.37
CA VAL A 21 -9.80 0.98 -16.91
C VAL A 21 -8.42 1.07 -16.28
N SER A 22 -8.31 1.83 -15.20
CA SER A 22 -7.09 1.85 -14.38
C SER A 22 -6.75 0.45 -13.88
N LYS A 23 -5.46 0.08 -13.89
CA LYS A 23 -4.95 -1.17 -13.35
C LYS A 23 -5.46 -1.44 -11.94
N GLN A 24 -5.42 -0.43 -11.07
CA GLN A 24 -5.76 -0.55 -9.67
C GLN A 24 -7.27 -0.70 -9.41
N LEU A 25 -8.10 -0.56 -10.46
CA LEU A 25 -9.54 -0.85 -10.41
C LEU A 25 -9.88 -2.24 -10.93
N LEU A 26 -8.90 -2.99 -11.47
CA LEU A 26 -9.10 -4.38 -11.85
C LEU A 26 -9.41 -5.24 -10.61
N PRO A 27 -10.25 -6.27 -10.76
CA PRO A 27 -10.57 -7.16 -9.66
C PRO A 27 -9.36 -8.04 -9.30
N ILE A 28 -9.11 -8.18 -8.01
CA ILE A 28 -8.29 -9.25 -7.44
C ILE A 28 -9.23 -10.12 -6.63
N TYR A 29 -9.62 -11.25 -7.21
CA TYR A 29 -10.63 -12.18 -6.73
C TYR A 29 -12.01 -11.50 -6.57
N ASP A 30 -12.38 -11.01 -5.40
CA ASP A 30 -13.73 -10.53 -5.08
C ASP A 30 -13.84 -9.02 -4.82
N LYS A 31 -12.76 -8.27 -4.99
CA LYS A 31 -12.74 -6.82 -4.77
C LYS A 31 -11.73 -6.09 -5.66
N PRO A 32 -11.86 -4.76 -5.85
CA PRO A 32 -10.89 -3.98 -6.61
C PRO A 32 -9.49 -4.01 -5.99
N MET A 33 -8.46 -4.03 -6.83
CA MET A 33 -7.05 -4.08 -6.40
C MET A 33 -6.70 -2.98 -5.39
N VAL A 34 -7.20 -1.77 -5.56
CA VAL A 34 -6.91 -0.63 -4.67
C VAL A 34 -7.34 -0.85 -3.20
N TYR A 35 -8.24 -1.79 -2.93
CA TYR A 35 -8.64 -2.15 -1.56
C TYR A 35 -7.47 -2.71 -0.76
N TYR A 36 -6.55 -3.44 -1.41
CA TYR A 36 -5.41 -4.04 -0.73
C TYR A 36 -4.44 -3.00 -0.16
N PRO A 37 -3.90 -2.03 -0.92
CA PRO A 37 -3.07 -0.99 -0.35
C PRO A 37 -3.82 -0.07 0.63
N ILE A 38 -5.11 0.24 0.40
CA ILE A 38 -5.92 0.99 1.38
C ILE A 38 -5.98 0.22 2.70
N SER A 39 -6.19 -1.10 2.67
CA SER A 39 -6.26 -1.93 3.86
C SER A 39 -4.97 -1.89 4.68
N VAL A 40 -3.80 -1.78 4.02
CA VAL A 40 -2.49 -1.63 4.69
C VAL A 40 -2.45 -0.35 5.51
N LEU A 41 -2.88 0.78 4.92
CA LEU A 41 -2.96 2.07 5.63
C LEU A 41 -3.92 1.99 6.82
N MET A 42 -5.10 1.38 6.63
CA MET A 42 -6.07 1.20 7.71
C MET A 42 -5.52 0.33 8.83
N LEU A 43 -4.85 -0.78 8.53
CA LEU A 43 -4.20 -1.67 9.52
C LEU A 43 -3.05 -0.98 10.27
N ALA A 44 -2.39 0.01 9.64
CA ALA A 44 -1.43 0.89 10.30
C ALA A 44 -2.09 1.93 11.23
N GLY A 45 -3.42 2.04 11.24
CA GLY A 45 -4.16 3.04 12.01
C GLY A 45 -4.32 4.39 11.30
N ILE A 46 -3.97 4.48 10.01
CA ILE A 46 -4.03 5.72 9.24
C ILE A 46 -5.44 5.92 8.70
N ARG A 47 -6.04 7.09 8.98
CA ARG A 47 -7.42 7.42 8.60
C ARG A 47 -7.53 8.54 7.57
N ASP A 48 -6.54 9.41 7.45
CA ASP A 48 -6.45 10.44 6.41
C ASP A 48 -5.66 9.88 5.23
N ILE A 49 -6.27 9.69 4.10
CA ILE A 49 -5.69 8.97 2.95
C ILE A 49 -5.88 9.78 1.66
N LEU A 50 -4.78 10.06 0.97
CA LEU A 50 -4.76 10.68 -0.34
C LEU A 50 -4.65 9.61 -1.43
N ILE A 51 -5.59 9.58 -2.34
CA ILE A 51 -5.54 8.75 -3.56
C ILE A 51 -4.99 9.59 -4.69
N ILE A 52 -3.82 9.23 -5.20
CA ILE A 52 -3.19 9.89 -6.35
C ILE A 52 -3.36 9.01 -7.58
N SER A 53 -3.96 9.54 -8.64
CA SER A 53 -4.16 8.82 -9.90
C SER A 53 -4.07 9.74 -11.11
N THR A 54 -4.16 9.18 -12.32
CA THR A 54 -4.21 9.97 -13.53
C THR A 54 -5.49 10.82 -13.60
N PRO A 55 -5.50 11.98 -14.30
CA PRO A 55 -6.72 12.76 -14.46
C PRO A 55 -7.88 11.96 -15.08
N ALA A 56 -7.57 11.03 -15.99
CA ALA A 56 -8.58 10.19 -16.65
C ALA A 56 -9.23 9.16 -15.70
N ASP A 57 -8.46 8.59 -14.79
CA ASP A 57 -8.91 7.50 -13.91
C ASP A 57 -9.49 8.00 -12.57
N LEU A 58 -9.06 9.17 -12.10
CA LEU A 58 -9.44 9.71 -10.79
C LEU A 58 -10.96 9.76 -10.54
N PRO A 59 -11.83 10.10 -11.53
CA PRO A 59 -13.27 10.05 -11.36
C PRO A 59 -13.82 8.67 -11.02
N ALA A 60 -13.17 7.59 -11.50
CA ALA A 60 -13.60 6.22 -11.19
C ALA A 60 -13.25 5.84 -9.75
N PHE A 61 -12.07 6.26 -9.23
CA PHE A 61 -11.72 6.10 -7.82
C PHE A 61 -12.68 6.85 -6.91
N ARG A 62 -13.06 8.09 -7.26
CA ARG A 62 -14.06 8.87 -6.50
C ARG A 62 -15.42 8.18 -6.45
N ARG A 63 -15.87 7.57 -7.54
CA ARG A 63 -17.13 6.81 -7.54
C ARG A 63 -17.06 5.54 -6.69
N LEU A 64 -15.90 4.87 -6.69
CA LEU A 64 -15.72 3.63 -5.95
C LEU A 64 -15.61 3.86 -4.44
N LEU A 65 -14.83 4.85 -4.03
CA LEU A 65 -14.39 5.01 -2.64
C LEU A 65 -15.15 6.11 -1.88
N GLY A 66 -15.82 7.03 -2.62
CA GLY A 66 -16.54 8.16 -2.00
C GLY A 66 -15.60 9.09 -1.23
N ASP A 67 -16.08 9.58 -0.10
CA ASP A 67 -15.31 10.42 0.83
C ASP A 67 -14.60 9.62 1.95
N GLY A 68 -14.81 8.29 1.99
CA GLY A 68 -14.24 7.38 2.99
C GLY A 68 -15.10 7.18 4.23
N SER A 69 -16.21 7.89 4.39
CA SER A 69 -17.10 7.76 5.55
C SER A 69 -17.67 6.35 5.72
N ASP A 70 -17.79 5.58 4.63
CA ASP A 70 -18.20 4.18 4.65
C ASP A 70 -17.19 3.26 5.35
N TYR A 71 -15.94 3.67 5.40
CA TYR A 71 -14.83 2.93 6.01
C TYR A 71 -14.29 3.61 7.27
N GLY A 72 -14.94 4.67 7.76
CA GLY A 72 -14.49 5.42 8.92
C GLY A 72 -13.14 6.13 8.71
N VAL A 73 -12.78 6.40 7.45
CA VAL A 73 -11.58 7.15 7.03
C VAL A 73 -11.99 8.39 6.25
N ARG A 74 -11.03 9.23 5.89
CA ARG A 74 -11.23 10.39 5.01
C ARG A 74 -10.36 10.23 3.77
N PHE A 75 -11.00 10.16 2.61
CA PHE A 75 -10.31 10.18 1.32
C PHE A 75 -10.22 11.59 0.76
N GLU A 76 -9.01 11.96 0.36
CA GLU A 76 -8.75 13.07 -0.56
C GLU A 76 -8.18 12.53 -1.87
N TYR A 77 -8.21 13.33 -2.91
CA TYR A 77 -7.90 12.90 -4.28
C TYR A 77 -7.06 13.94 -4.97
N ALA A 78 -5.96 13.52 -5.58
CA ALA A 78 -5.09 14.38 -6.36
C ALA A 78 -4.72 13.75 -7.70
N GLU A 79 -4.44 14.59 -8.69
CA GLU A 79 -4.04 14.17 -10.01
C GLU A 79 -2.53 14.07 -10.12
N GLN A 80 -2.05 13.00 -10.77
CA GLN A 80 -0.70 12.87 -11.28
C GLN A 80 -0.77 12.93 -12.82
N PRO A 81 -0.49 14.09 -13.43
CA PRO A 81 -0.64 14.27 -14.88
C PRO A 81 0.36 13.44 -15.69
N SER A 82 1.56 13.22 -15.15
CA SER A 82 2.62 12.42 -15.77
C SER A 82 3.30 11.53 -14.72
N PRO A 83 3.76 10.32 -15.11
CA PRO A 83 4.37 9.36 -14.19
C PRO A 83 5.87 9.69 -13.97
N ASP A 84 6.17 10.84 -13.34
CA ASP A 84 7.53 11.36 -13.18
C ASP A 84 8.28 10.72 -11.99
N GLY A 85 7.84 9.56 -11.54
CA GLY A 85 8.47 8.78 -10.48
C GLY A 85 7.65 8.73 -9.19
N LEU A 86 8.01 7.78 -8.31
CA LEU A 86 7.25 7.51 -7.09
C LEU A 86 7.37 8.65 -6.06
N ALA A 87 8.53 9.31 -5.99
CA ALA A 87 8.75 10.40 -5.04
C ALA A 87 7.92 11.67 -5.37
N GLN A 88 7.41 11.80 -6.61
CA GLN A 88 6.49 12.87 -6.99
C GLN A 88 5.22 12.86 -6.10
N ALA A 89 4.82 11.71 -5.55
CA ALA A 89 3.67 11.60 -4.66
C ALA A 89 3.77 12.54 -3.44
N PHE A 90 4.97 12.79 -2.91
CA PHE A 90 5.17 13.71 -1.79
C PHE A 90 5.07 15.18 -2.21
N LEU A 91 5.40 15.51 -3.45
CA LEU A 91 5.25 16.88 -3.99
C LEU A 91 3.77 17.18 -4.27
N ILE A 92 3.06 16.23 -4.88
CA ILE A 92 1.61 16.35 -5.13
C ILE A 92 0.85 16.41 -3.79
N GLY A 93 1.24 15.56 -2.83
CA GLY A 93 0.62 15.45 -1.52
C GLY A 93 1.09 16.47 -0.49
N GLU A 94 1.97 17.42 -0.81
CA GLU A 94 2.58 18.34 0.17
C GLU A 94 1.56 19.05 1.07
N LYS A 95 0.53 19.63 0.47
CA LYS A 95 -0.54 20.33 1.23
C LYS A 95 -1.36 19.39 2.11
N PHE A 96 -1.60 18.17 1.63
CA PHE A 96 -2.31 17.14 2.37
C PHE A 96 -1.48 16.61 3.54
N ILE A 97 -0.18 16.39 3.34
CA ILE A 97 0.76 15.95 4.37
C ILE A 97 0.88 17.02 5.45
N GLY A 98 1.04 18.29 5.05
CA GLY A 98 1.25 19.40 5.99
C GLY A 98 2.48 19.17 6.86
N SER A 99 2.30 19.17 8.18
CA SER A 99 3.36 18.90 9.17
C SER A 99 3.43 17.44 9.64
N ASP A 100 2.56 16.57 9.13
CA ASP A 100 2.50 15.17 9.55
C ASP A 100 3.59 14.32 8.88
N SER A 101 3.89 13.18 9.48
CA SER A 101 4.62 12.09 8.82
C SER A 101 3.75 11.46 7.71
N ALA A 102 4.38 10.78 6.76
CA ALA A 102 3.70 10.22 5.59
C ALA A 102 4.00 8.73 5.40
N CYS A 103 2.96 7.97 5.06
CA CYS A 103 3.08 6.61 4.54
C CYS A 103 2.69 6.60 3.06
N LEU A 104 3.57 6.09 2.20
CA LEU A 104 3.29 5.85 0.78
C LEU A 104 3.15 4.36 0.54
N VAL A 105 2.06 3.95 -0.10
CA VAL A 105 1.86 2.59 -0.59
C VAL A 105 1.53 2.61 -2.08
N LEU A 106 2.12 1.68 -2.82
CA LEU A 106 1.82 1.54 -4.25
C LEU A 106 0.48 0.84 -4.45
N GLY A 107 -0.35 1.41 -5.32
CA GLY A 107 -1.74 1.01 -5.56
C GLY A 107 -1.92 -0.39 -6.15
N ASP A 108 -0.84 -1.03 -6.57
CA ASP A 108 -0.80 -2.35 -7.18
C ASP A 108 -0.07 -3.42 -6.34
N ASN A 109 0.26 -3.10 -5.10
CA ASN A 109 0.94 -4.02 -4.19
C ASN A 109 -0.06 -4.67 -3.22
N ILE A 110 0.07 -5.98 -3.07
CA ILE A 110 -0.74 -6.80 -2.16
C ILE A 110 0.20 -7.38 -1.11
N PHE A 111 -0.17 -7.22 0.15
CA PHE A 111 0.58 -7.75 1.29
C PHE A 111 -0.32 -8.67 2.12
N HIS A 112 0.21 -9.82 2.51
CA HIS A 112 -0.46 -10.73 3.44
C HIS A 112 0.56 -11.46 4.30
N GLY A 113 0.33 -11.50 5.61
CA GLY A 113 1.21 -12.23 6.53
C GLY A 113 0.82 -12.02 7.99
N SER A 114 1.20 -12.98 8.83
CA SER A 114 0.96 -12.92 10.27
C SER A 114 1.78 -11.80 10.91
N GLY A 115 1.18 -11.07 11.87
CA GLY A 115 1.86 -9.99 12.59
C GLY A 115 2.04 -8.69 11.80
N PHE A 116 1.53 -8.62 10.56
CA PHE A 116 1.74 -7.45 9.69
C PHE A 116 1.25 -6.14 10.31
N SER A 117 0.07 -6.13 10.93
CA SER A 117 -0.45 -4.93 11.59
C SER A 117 0.44 -4.40 12.72
N THR A 118 1.16 -5.29 13.42
CA THR A 118 2.14 -4.90 14.44
C THR A 118 3.35 -4.23 13.82
N MET A 119 3.89 -4.80 12.72
CA MET A 119 5.01 -4.22 11.97
C MET A 119 4.65 -2.84 11.41
N LEU A 120 3.43 -2.68 10.89
CA LEU A 120 2.94 -1.40 10.37
C LEU A 120 2.86 -0.33 11.48
N ARG A 121 2.29 -0.65 12.64
CA ARG A 121 2.22 0.29 13.78
C ARG A 121 3.60 0.65 14.32
N GLU A 122 4.55 -0.30 14.31
CA GLU A 122 5.94 -0.01 14.66
C GLU A 122 6.58 0.97 13.67
N ALA A 123 6.34 0.80 12.37
CA ALA A 123 6.83 1.72 11.34
C ALA A 123 6.24 3.13 11.50
N VAL A 124 4.95 3.26 11.86
CA VAL A 124 4.32 4.55 12.21
C VAL A 124 5.05 5.18 13.39
N ARG A 125 5.22 4.43 14.50
CA ARG A 125 5.91 4.90 15.70
C ARG A 125 7.36 5.33 15.40
N THR A 126 8.10 4.55 14.62
CA THR A 126 9.46 4.87 14.20
C THR A 126 9.54 6.21 13.45
N ALA A 127 8.56 6.47 12.56
CA ALA A 127 8.52 7.73 11.81
C ALA A 127 8.12 8.93 12.69
N GLU A 128 7.18 8.75 13.62
CA GLU A 128 6.62 9.84 14.43
C GLU A 128 7.46 10.16 15.67
N GLU A 129 8.01 9.13 16.34
CA GLU A 129 8.71 9.28 17.62
C GLU A 129 10.23 9.28 17.45
N GLU A 130 10.77 8.48 16.52
CA GLU A 130 12.22 8.35 16.31
C GLU A 130 12.74 9.22 15.15
N ASN A 131 11.84 9.85 14.38
CA ASN A 131 12.15 10.64 13.18
C ASN A 131 12.98 9.86 12.16
N LYS A 132 12.69 8.56 11.98
CA LYS A 132 13.36 7.66 11.05
C LYS A 132 12.38 7.11 10.03
N ALA A 133 12.85 6.93 8.80
CA ALA A 133 12.12 6.23 7.77
C ALA A 133 12.14 4.71 8.02
N THR A 134 11.06 4.03 7.62
CA THR A 134 11.01 2.57 7.54
C THR A 134 10.56 2.13 6.16
N VAL A 135 11.33 1.22 5.56
CA VAL A 135 11.00 0.52 4.33
C VAL A 135 11.05 -0.99 4.56
N PHE A 136 10.43 -1.76 3.68
CA PHE A 136 10.34 -3.20 3.86
C PHE A 136 11.11 -3.93 2.75
N GLY A 137 11.91 -4.91 3.15
CA GLY A 137 12.64 -5.80 2.26
C GLY A 137 11.96 -7.18 2.19
N TYR A 138 11.76 -7.70 0.99
CA TYR A 138 11.19 -9.01 0.74
C TYR A 138 12.14 -9.84 -0.14
N TRP A 139 12.40 -11.08 0.27
CA TRP A 139 13.28 -11.97 -0.48
C TRP A 139 12.61 -12.45 -1.77
N VAL A 140 13.26 -12.20 -2.90
CA VAL A 140 12.81 -12.60 -4.24
C VAL A 140 13.90 -13.38 -4.97
N ASP A 141 13.50 -14.21 -5.91
CA ASP A 141 14.44 -14.99 -6.74
C ASP A 141 15.13 -14.11 -7.81
N ASP A 142 14.37 -13.18 -8.40
CA ASP A 142 14.87 -12.23 -9.42
C ASP A 142 14.78 -10.78 -8.92
N PRO A 143 15.81 -10.24 -8.25
CA PRO A 143 15.79 -8.90 -7.67
C PRO A 143 16.07 -7.76 -8.67
N VAL A 144 16.57 -8.03 -9.88
CA VAL A 144 17.01 -6.99 -10.84
C VAL A 144 15.93 -5.99 -11.27
N ARG A 145 14.68 -6.33 -11.01
CA ARG A 145 13.51 -5.52 -11.38
C ARG A 145 13.13 -4.47 -10.35
N TYR A 146 13.73 -4.51 -9.16
CA TYR A 146 13.35 -3.74 -7.97
C TYR A 146 14.49 -2.89 -7.44
N GLY A 147 14.19 -1.99 -6.52
CA GLY A 147 15.19 -1.47 -5.62
C GLY A 147 15.70 -2.60 -4.72
N VAL A 148 17.00 -2.75 -4.57
CA VAL A 148 17.62 -3.87 -3.82
C VAL A 148 18.36 -3.32 -2.62
N ALA A 149 18.07 -3.87 -1.42
CA ALA A 149 18.73 -3.53 -0.17
C ALA A 149 19.86 -4.52 0.14
N GLU A 150 21.06 -4.02 0.47
CA GLU A 150 22.21 -4.79 0.94
C GLU A 150 22.30 -4.72 2.47
N PHE A 151 22.65 -5.82 3.13
CA PHE A 151 22.77 -5.89 4.57
C PHE A 151 24.15 -6.38 5.01
N ASP A 152 24.62 -5.91 6.18
CA ASP A 152 25.76 -6.49 6.87
C ASP A 152 25.38 -7.77 7.64
N GLY A 153 26.38 -8.42 8.26
CA GLY A 153 26.16 -9.63 9.09
C GLY A 153 25.29 -9.41 10.32
N ASN A 154 25.02 -8.17 10.72
CA ASN A 154 24.18 -7.78 11.83
C ASN A 154 22.76 -7.38 11.40
N GLY A 155 22.47 -7.37 10.10
CA GLY A 155 21.18 -6.98 9.53
C GLY A 155 21.00 -5.48 9.35
N ASN A 156 22.06 -4.68 9.44
CA ASN A 156 21.99 -3.25 9.12
C ASN A 156 22.04 -3.05 7.59
N CYS A 157 21.22 -2.15 7.08
CA CYS A 157 21.24 -1.80 5.67
C CYS A 157 22.51 -1.00 5.32
N LEU A 158 23.28 -1.51 4.36
CA LEU A 158 24.51 -0.87 3.87
C LEU A 158 24.26 0.00 2.64
N SER A 159 23.43 -0.47 1.73
CA SER A 159 23.11 0.25 0.50
C SER A 159 21.72 -0.11 -0.01
N ILE A 160 21.13 0.78 -0.82
CA ILE A 160 19.93 0.52 -1.62
C ILE A 160 20.22 0.99 -3.04
N GLU A 161 20.04 0.11 -4.02
CA GLU A 161 20.30 0.39 -5.44
C GLU A 161 19.05 0.15 -6.27
N GLU A 162 18.70 1.09 -7.16
CA GLU A 162 17.55 0.97 -8.05
C GLU A 162 17.88 0.07 -9.22
N LYS A 163 17.18 -1.05 -9.37
CA LYS A 163 17.28 -1.98 -10.50
C LYS A 163 18.73 -2.29 -10.89
N PRO A 164 19.57 -2.75 -9.95
CA PRO A 164 20.98 -3.00 -10.22
C PRO A 164 21.16 -4.12 -11.24
N ALA A 165 22.08 -3.96 -12.18
CA ALA A 165 22.44 -5.02 -13.13
C ALA A 165 23.08 -6.24 -12.43
N ASN A 166 23.80 -5.98 -11.33
CA ASN A 166 24.42 -6.99 -10.47
C ASN A 166 23.96 -6.78 -9.03
N PRO A 167 22.81 -7.33 -8.62
CA PRO A 167 22.26 -7.12 -7.29
C PRO A 167 23.16 -7.73 -6.22
N LYS A 168 23.37 -6.99 -5.11
CA LYS A 168 24.20 -7.43 -3.99
C LYS A 168 23.44 -8.32 -2.99
N SER A 169 22.14 -8.42 -3.14
CA SER A 169 21.27 -9.29 -2.33
C SER A 169 20.01 -9.65 -3.11
N ASN A 170 19.21 -10.55 -2.54
CA ASN A 170 17.87 -10.89 -3.05
C ASN A 170 16.74 -10.13 -2.34
N TYR A 171 17.05 -9.14 -1.49
CA TYR A 171 16.02 -8.37 -0.80
C TYR A 171 15.53 -7.19 -1.65
N ALA A 172 14.38 -7.37 -2.30
CA ALA A 172 13.67 -6.30 -2.98
C ALA A 172 13.02 -5.35 -1.96
N VAL A 173 13.18 -4.04 -2.16
CA VAL A 173 12.43 -3.02 -1.42
C VAL A 173 11.03 -2.95 -2.02
N VAL A 174 10.03 -3.29 -1.20
CA VAL A 174 8.63 -3.37 -1.65
C VAL A 174 7.96 -2.00 -1.65
N GLY A 175 6.82 -1.88 -2.34
CA GLY A 175 6.09 -0.63 -2.51
C GLY A 175 5.33 -0.14 -1.28
N LEU A 176 6.00 -0.09 -0.12
CA LEU A 176 5.45 0.39 1.15
C LEU A 176 6.53 1.13 1.94
N TYR A 177 6.28 2.40 2.23
CA TYR A 177 7.27 3.32 2.76
C TYR A 177 6.69 4.19 3.86
N PHE A 178 7.35 4.30 5.00
CA PHE A 178 6.98 5.17 6.11
C PHE A 178 8.08 6.21 6.31
N TYR A 179 7.71 7.47 6.33
CA TYR A 179 8.67 8.56 6.46
C TYR A 179 8.24 9.61 7.48
N PRO A 180 9.17 10.22 8.22
CA PRO A 180 8.92 11.47 8.92
C PRO A 180 8.63 12.61 7.92
N ASN A 181 8.08 13.71 8.40
CA ASN A 181 7.70 14.86 7.57
C ASN A 181 8.81 15.37 6.64
N LYS A 182 10.07 15.25 7.06
CA LYS A 182 11.28 15.60 6.29
C LYS A 182 11.26 15.05 4.85
N VAL A 183 10.48 13.99 4.56
CA VAL A 183 10.40 13.40 3.22
C VAL A 183 9.98 14.40 2.14
N VAL A 184 9.12 15.37 2.47
CA VAL A 184 8.68 16.42 1.53
C VAL A 184 9.87 17.26 1.08
N ASP A 185 10.71 17.68 2.03
CA ASP A 185 11.91 18.48 1.73
C ASP A 185 12.97 17.68 0.97
N VAL A 186 13.09 16.36 1.26
CA VAL A 186 13.97 15.46 0.50
C VAL A 186 13.46 15.33 -0.93
N ALA A 187 12.16 15.08 -1.13
CA ALA A 187 11.55 14.95 -2.45
C ALA A 187 11.71 16.20 -3.32
N LYS A 188 11.72 17.40 -2.71
CA LYS A 188 11.98 18.67 -3.41
C LYS A 188 13.43 18.82 -3.91
N LYS A 189 14.38 18.16 -3.26
CA LYS A 189 15.82 18.33 -3.53
C LYS A 189 16.39 17.26 -4.45
N ILE A 190 15.78 16.09 -4.55
CA ILE A 190 16.26 15.03 -5.44
C ILE A 190 16.09 15.44 -6.91
N LYS A 191 16.96 14.93 -7.75
CA LYS A 191 16.92 15.17 -9.20
C LYS A 191 16.40 13.92 -9.91
N PRO A 192 15.74 14.07 -11.07
CA PRO A 192 15.36 12.93 -11.88
C PRO A 192 16.57 12.06 -12.23
N SER A 193 16.38 10.75 -12.21
CA SER A 193 17.38 9.77 -12.64
C SER A 193 17.62 9.82 -14.15
N ALA A 194 18.55 8.99 -14.66
CA ALA A 194 18.77 8.82 -16.10
C ALA A 194 17.50 8.37 -16.85
N ARG A 195 16.48 7.83 -16.14
CA ARG A 195 15.18 7.46 -16.68
C ARG A 195 14.18 8.63 -16.70
N GLY A 196 14.56 9.80 -16.20
CA GLY A 196 13.68 10.97 -16.06
C GLY A 196 12.74 10.90 -14.86
N GLU A 197 12.91 9.94 -13.94
CA GLU A 197 12.02 9.70 -12.81
C GLU A 197 12.60 10.21 -11.48
N LEU A 198 11.76 10.78 -10.63
CA LEU A 198 12.08 11.08 -9.23
C LEU A 198 11.98 9.76 -8.43
N GLU A 199 13.14 9.11 -8.29
CA GLU A 199 13.21 7.76 -7.72
C GLU A 199 12.99 7.74 -6.22
N ILE A 200 12.15 6.84 -5.75
CA ILE A 200 11.98 6.59 -4.32
C ILE A 200 13.27 6.03 -3.69
N THR A 201 14.05 5.29 -4.47
CA THR A 201 15.34 4.76 -4.04
C THR A 201 16.31 5.90 -3.69
N THR A 202 16.30 7.02 -4.44
CA THR A 202 17.10 8.19 -4.10
C THR A 202 16.66 8.84 -2.78
N VAL A 203 15.35 8.88 -2.51
CA VAL A 203 14.83 9.32 -1.20
C VAL A 203 15.36 8.41 -0.09
N ASN A 204 15.26 7.08 -0.27
CA ASN A 204 15.77 6.11 0.71
C ASN A 204 17.27 6.26 0.97
N GLN A 205 18.06 6.51 -0.09
CA GLN A 205 19.51 6.75 0.03
C GLN A 205 19.84 7.98 0.87
N VAL A 206 19.07 9.06 0.75
CA VAL A 206 19.25 10.26 1.61
C VAL A 206 19.01 9.90 3.08
N PHE A 207 17.91 9.21 3.39
CA PHE A 207 17.66 8.75 4.77
C PHE A 207 18.70 7.76 5.28
N LEU A 208 19.22 6.90 4.41
CA LEU A 208 20.29 5.95 4.77
C LEU A 208 21.59 6.68 5.11
N GLN A 209 22.01 7.65 4.28
CA GLN A 209 23.21 8.46 4.51
C GLN A 209 23.12 9.25 5.82
N ASP A 210 21.94 9.73 6.18
CA ASP A 210 21.69 10.42 7.44
C ASP A 210 21.53 9.46 8.65
N SER A 211 21.73 8.15 8.47
CA SER A 211 21.47 7.10 9.48
C SER A 211 20.04 7.12 10.03
N GLN A 212 19.09 7.54 9.21
CA GLN A 212 17.67 7.67 9.51
C GLN A 212 16.79 6.69 8.71
N LEU A 213 17.35 5.60 8.20
CA LEU A 213 16.60 4.56 7.50
C LEU A 213 16.66 3.24 8.26
N LYS A 214 15.49 2.64 8.52
CA LYS A 214 15.32 1.28 8.98
C LYS A 214 14.79 0.44 7.82
N VAL A 215 15.44 -0.69 7.53
CA VAL A 215 14.89 -1.69 6.61
C VAL A 215 14.38 -2.86 7.43
N GLN A 216 13.08 -3.12 7.37
CA GLN A 216 12.43 -4.21 8.07
C GLN A 216 12.17 -5.36 7.09
N THR A 217 12.66 -6.56 7.35
CA THR A 217 12.48 -7.69 6.44
C THR A 217 11.14 -8.39 6.69
N LEU A 218 10.41 -8.63 5.61
CA LEU A 218 9.23 -9.49 5.61
C LEU A 218 9.72 -10.94 5.52
N GLY A 219 9.54 -11.69 6.61
CA GLY A 219 10.04 -13.04 6.76
C GLY A 219 9.25 -14.09 5.98
N ARG A 220 9.63 -15.36 6.16
CA ARG A 220 8.88 -16.50 5.62
C ARG A 220 7.45 -16.50 6.14
N GLY A 221 6.49 -16.80 5.30
CA GLY A 221 5.06 -16.73 5.63
C GLY A 221 4.40 -15.40 5.28
N PHE A 222 5.18 -14.39 4.84
CA PHE A 222 4.63 -13.24 4.14
C PHE A 222 4.48 -13.54 2.65
N ALA A 223 3.43 -13.00 2.07
CA ALA A 223 3.27 -12.86 0.64
C ALA A 223 3.27 -11.37 0.28
N TRP A 224 4.15 -10.99 -0.64
CA TRP A 224 4.12 -9.74 -1.35
C TRP A 224 3.93 -10.04 -2.83
N LEU A 225 2.89 -9.48 -3.42
CA LEU A 225 2.54 -9.71 -4.81
C LEU A 225 2.53 -8.36 -5.54
N ASP A 226 3.35 -8.24 -6.56
CA ASP A 226 3.24 -7.17 -7.54
C ASP A 226 2.33 -7.65 -8.68
N THR A 227 1.39 -6.86 -9.09
CA THR A 227 0.43 -7.23 -10.14
C THR A 227 0.84 -6.64 -11.49
N GLY A 228 2.15 -6.64 -11.80
CA GLY A 228 2.76 -5.96 -12.94
C GLY A 228 2.58 -6.63 -14.30
N THR A 229 2.23 -7.92 -14.33
CA THR A 229 2.04 -8.73 -15.55
C THR A 229 0.72 -9.47 -15.50
N HIS A 230 0.26 -10.01 -16.64
CA HIS A 230 -0.97 -10.83 -16.71
C HIS A 230 -0.87 -12.05 -15.78
N ASP A 231 0.28 -12.72 -15.74
CA ASP A 231 0.51 -13.89 -14.89
C ASP A 231 0.48 -13.51 -13.40
N SER A 232 1.18 -12.43 -13.00
CA SER A 232 1.18 -12.01 -11.60
C SER A 232 -0.19 -11.50 -11.13
N LEU A 233 -0.99 -10.89 -12.03
CA LEU A 233 -2.37 -10.49 -11.75
C LEU A 233 -3.26 -11.72 -11.49
N ALA A 234 -3.14 -12.77 -12.34
CA ALA A 234 -3.88 -14.01 -12.18
C ALA A 234 -3.47 -14.76 -10.90
N GLN A 235 -2.16 -14.86 -10.64
CA GLN A 235 -1.61 -15.49 -9.43
C GLN A 235 -2.07 -14.79 -8.15
N ALA A 236 -2.11 -13.45 -8.14
CA ALA A 236 -2.63 -12.68 -7.02
C ALA A 236 -4.09 -13.02 -6.71
N SER A 237 -4.94 -13.11 -7.73
CA SER A 237 -6.35 -13.50 -7.57
C SER A 237 -6.49 -14.93 -7.02
N ILE A 238 -5.71 -15.88 -7.53
CA ILE A 238 -5.71 -17.28 -7.04
C ILE A 238 -5.21 -17.34 -5.59
N PHE A 239 -4.13 -16.62 -5.25
CA PHE A 239 -3.61 -16.57 -3.89
C PHE A 239 -4.68 -16.09 -2.90
N VAL A 240 -5.34 -14.95 -3.19
CA VAL A 240 -6.38 -14.40 -2.33
C VAL A 240 -7.55 -15.38 -2.21
N GLU A 241 -8.02 -15.95 -3.31
CA GLU A 241 -9.08 -16.96 -3.32
C GLU A 241 -8.77 -18.14 -2.39
N VAL A 242 -7.58 -18.72 -2.53
CA VAL A 242 -7.18 -19.90 -1.74
C VAL A 242 -7.16 -19.59 -0.25
N ILE A 243 -6.55 -18.45 0.15
CA ILE A 243 -6.47 -18.06 1.56
C ILE A 243 -7.87 -17.79 2.12
N GLU A 244 -8.68 -16.98 1.44
CA GLU A 244 -10.03 -16.63 1.89
C GLU A 244 -10.94 -17.86 2.01
N LYS A 245 -10.90 -18.76 1.04
CA LYS A 245 -11.69 -20.02 1.09
C LYS A 245 -11.26 -20.95 2.22
N ARG A 246 -9.96 -21.04 2.50
CA ARG A 246 -9.42 -21.89 3.56
C ARG A 246 -9.71 -21.37 4.96
N GLN A 247 -9.54 -20.07 5.17
CA GLN A 247 -9.70 -19.46 6.48
C GLN A 247 -11.14 -19.02 6.75
N GLY A 248 -11.94 -18.79 5.71
CA GLY A 248 -13.25 -18.16 5.83
C GLY A 248 -13.17 -16.70 6.27
N LEU A 249 -11.99 -16.06 6.13
CA LEU A 249 -11.71 -14.66 6.45
C LEU A 249 -11.27 -13.94 5.19
N LYS A 250 -11.78 -12.72 4.99
CA LYS A 250 -11.40 -11.92 3.82
C LYS A 250 -10.12 -11.12 4.06
N ILE A 251 -9.26 -11.10 3.05
CA ILE A 251 -8.10 -10.21 2.96
C ILE A 251 -8.60 -8.85 2.47
N ALA A 252 -8.10 -7.74 3.07
CA ALA A 252 -8.42 -6.37 2.65
C ALA A 252 -9.92 -6.03 2.57
N CYS A 253 -10.73 -6.58 3.48
CA CYS A 253 -12.12 -6.17 3.67
C CYS A 253 -12.14 -4.85 4.45
N LEU A 254 -12.27 -3.71 3.76
CA LEU A 254 -12.15 -2.39 4.38
C LEU A 254 -13.21 -2.15 5.46
N GLU A 255 -14.45 -2.53 5.19
CA GLU A 255 -15.57 -2.44 6.13
C GLU A 255 -15.30 -3.30 7.38
N GLY A 256 -14.80 -4.51 7.18
CA GLY A 256 -14.45 -5.43 8.27
C GLY A 256 -13.32 -4.89 9.15
N ILE A 257 -12.28 -4.26 8.54
CA ILE A 257 -11.20 -3.59 9.26
C ILE A 257 -11.75 -2.40 10.04
N ALA A 258 -12.54 -1.53 9.40
CA ALA A 258 -13.15 -0.36 10.03
C ALA A 258 -14.00 -0.73 11.24
N TYR A 259 -14.81 -1.78 11.12
CA TYR A 259 -15.66 -2.27 12.21
C TYR A 259 -14.85 -2.85 13.38
N ARG A 260 -13.82 -3.67 13.09
CA ARG A 260 -12.90 -4.23 14.11
C ARG A 260 -12.10 -3.13 14.83
N MET A 261 -11.77 -2.05 14.12
CA MET A 261 -11.09 -0.87 14.70
C MET A 261 -12.05 0.07 15.47
N GLY A 262 -13.36 -0.20 15.47
CA GLY A 262 -14.35 0.67 16.08
C GLY A 262 -14.57 2.00 15.35
N TRP A 263 -14.19 2.09 14.07
CA TRP A 263 -14.32 3.31 13.26
C TRP A 263 -15.72 3.49 12.65
N ILE A 264 -16.45 2.39 12.49
CA ILE A 264 -17.86 2.39 12.08
C ILE A 264 -18.70 1.59 13.08
N SER A 265 -19.97 1.96 13.20
CA SER A 265 -20.92 1.25 14.07
C SER A 265 -21.46 -0.03 13.44
N GLU A 266 -22.11 -0.88 14.25
CA GLU A 266 -22.83 -2.06 13.76
C GLU A 266 -23.93 -1.69 12.76
N GLU A 267 -24.70 -0.62 13.05
CA GLU A 267 -25.75 -0.14 12.15
C GLU A 267 -25.16 0.23 10.78
N LYS A 268 -24.03 0.94 10.77
CA LYS A 268 -23.34 1.30 9.53
C LYS A 268 -22.89 0.05 8.80
N MET A 269 -22.27 -0.91 9.49
CA MET A 269 -21.81 -2.18 8.90
C MET A 269 -22.96 -2.98 8.27
N ARG A 270 -24.13 -3.05 8.95
CA ARG A 270 -25.33 -3.69 8.40
C ARG A 270 -25.89 -2.94 7.20
N ALA A 271 -25.89 -1.62 7.21
CA ALA A 271 -26.32 -0.80 6.08
C ALA A 271 -25.43 -1.04 4.85
N LEU A 272 -24.09 -1.14 5.03
CA LEU A 272 -23.15 -1.45 3.96
C LEU A 272 -23.33 -2.88 3.42
N ALA A 273 -23.68 -3.85 4.26
CA ALA A 273 -23.93 -5.22 3.84
C ALA A 273 -25.21 -5.37 3.01
N GLN A 274 -26.23 -4.55 3.27
CA GLN A 274 -27.58 -4.71 2.69
C GLN A 274 -27.61 -4.74 1.15
N PRO A 275 -26.95 -3.84 0.41
CA PRO A 275 -26.90 -3.90 -1.06
C PRO A 275 -26.24 -5.17 -1.59
N MET A 276 -25.37 -5.78 -0.80
CA MET A 276 -24.54 -6.93 -1.16
C MET A 276 -25.02 -8.24 -0.51
N ILE A 277 -26.19 -8.27 0.13
CA ILE A 277 -26.66 -9.40 0.93
C ILE A 277 -26.79 -10.71 0.13
N LYS A 278 -26.98 -10.63 -1.19
CA LYS A 278 -27.10 -11.77 -2.08
C LYS A 278 -25.77 -12.39 -2.49
N ASN A 279 -24.65 -11.73 -2.21
CA ASN A 279 -23.31 -12.24 -2.53
C ASN A 279 -22.52 -12.60 -1.26
N GLN A 280 -21.42 -13.33 -1.45
CA GLN A 280 -20.58 -13.79 -0.35
C GLN A 280 -19.90 -12.64 0.42
N TYR A 281 -19.63 -11.51 -0.22
CA TYR A 281 -18.98 -10.36 0.42
C TYR A 281 -19.92 -9.73 1.45
N GLY A 282 -21.16 -9.40 1.08
CA GLY A 282 -22.16 -8.85 2.02
C GLY A 282 -22.50 -9.81 3.15
N GLN A 283 -22.60 -11.12 2.88
CA GLN A 283 -22.80 -12.15 3.92
C GLN A 283 -21.62 -12.20 4.90
N TYR A 284 -20.39 -12.03 4.41
CA TYR A 284 -19.20 -11.96 5.25
C TYR A 284 -19.22 -10.75 6.19
N LEU A 285 -19.71 -9.57 5.75
CA LEU A 285 -19.82 -8.41 6.61
C LEU A 285 -20.71 -8.68 7.83
N LEU A 286 -21.83 -9.40 7.64
CA LEU A 286 -22.70 -9.82 8.74
C LEU A 286 -22.01 -10.84 9.66
N LYS A 287 -21.27 -11.79 9.08
CA LYS A 287 -20.48 -12.77 9.84
C LYS A 287 -19.46 -12.08 10.77
N VAL A 288 -18.76 -11.04 10.30
CA VAL A 288 -17.79 -10.28 11.10
C VAL A 288 -18.44 -9.66 12.34
N ILE A 289 -19.69 -9.17 12.23
CA ILE A 289 -20.43 -8.64 13.37
C ILE A 289 -20.64 -9.73 14.43
N ASP A 290 -21.09 -10.91 14.00
CA ASP A 290 -21.38 -12.03 14.90
C ASP A 290 -20.10 -12.59 15.56
N GLU A 291 -18.99 -12.64 14.82
CA GLU A 291 -17.68 -13.05 15.34
C GLU A 291 -17.20 -12.11 16.44
N LEU A 292 -17.18 -10.80 16.19
CA LEU A 292 -16.71 -9.82 17.17
C LEU A 292 -17.56 -9.82 18.46
N LYS A 293 -18.87 -10.04 18.36
CA LYS A 293 -19.75 -10.19 19.53
C LYS A 293 -19.45 -11.44 20.37
N ARG A 294 -18.90 -12.51 19.74
CA ARG A 294 -18.49 -13.72 20.47
C ARG A 294 -17.14 -13.54 21.15
N GLU A 295 -16.22 -12.79 20.52
CA GLU A 295 -14.92 -12.48 21.10
C GLU A 295 -14.99 -11.57 22.34
N GLN A 296 -16.07 -10.78 22.47
CA GLN A 296 -16.32 -9.85 23.60
C GLN A 296 -17.07 -10.49 24.78
N LYS A 297 -17.57 -11.72 24.64
CA LYS A 297 -18.22 -12.51 25.70
C LYS A 297 -17.23 -13.45 26.39
#